data_85560faa9825076cea9923534675c2c4
#
_entry.id   85560faa9825076cea9923534675c2c4
#
_cell.length_a   1.000
_cell.length_b   1.000
_cell.length_c   1.000
_cell.angle_alpha   90.00
_cell.angle_beta   90.00
_cell.angle_gamma   90.00
#
_symmetry.space_group_name_H-M   'P 1'
#
loop_
_entity.id
_entity.type
_entity.pdbx_description
1 polymer ?
#
loop_
_entity_poly.entity_id
_entity_poly.type
_entity_poly.pdbx_seq_one_letter_code
_entity_poly.pdbx_strand_id
1 'polypeptide(L)'
;GLADGSTRAYGTWTSTHAKSGKETKLTSYHSFEFKDGKIISGGDWFDLGGIMNALLPQSLKKGSLLGLHSFKVKLKKGVTSDQFEAYFTNTLIPAYENAYRGVSLHLIEGLRGQYKGNLGMVWIFESNEVRNLYFDNNEQSIPLNKETRAKLKSVDDGLAKLGTWTSNYTDWSVQ
;
A
#
# COMPACT_ATOMS: atom_id res chain seq x y z
N GLY A 1 -31.23 21.01 9.36
CA GLY A 1 -30.26 21.92 9.95
C GLY A 1 -30.54 22.08 11.45
N LEU A 2 -29.63 22.68 12.17
CA LEU A 2 -29.85 23.04 13.57
C LEU A 2 -30.82 24.27 13.63
N ALA A 3 -31.44 24.50 14.78
CA ALA A 3 -32.41 25.59 14.96
C ALA A 3 -31.80 26.98 14.72
N ASP A 4 -30.48 27.11 14.83
CA ASP A 4 -29.71 28.32 14.56
C ASP A 4 -29.32 28.50 13.09
N GLY A 5 -29.74 27.59 12.18
CA GLY A 5 -29.40 27.62 10.76
C GLY A 5 -28.04 26.97 10.43
N SER A 6 -27.31 26.46 11.42
CA SER A 6 -26.06 25.76 11.16
C SER A 6 -26.29 24.35 10.62
N THR A 7 -25.28 23.80 9.95
CA THR A 7 -25.30 22.44 9.40
C THR A 7 -24.04 21.69 9.84
N ARG A 8 -24.23 20.42 10.13
CA ARG A 8 -23.13 19.52 10.47
C ARG A 8 -23.15 18.31 9.54
N ALA A 9 -21.98 17.97 9.03
CA ALA A 9 -21.79 16.78 8.21
C ALA A 9 -20.77 15.83 8.86
N TYR A 10 -21.16 14.58 8.94
CA TYR A 10 -20.28 13.49 9.34
C TYR A 10 -20.09 12.57 8.14
N GLY A 11 -18.89 12.15 7.88
CA GLY A 11 -18.64 11.27 6.76
C GLY A 11 -17.30 10.57 6.82
N THR A 12 -17.20 9.50 6.06
CA THR A 12 -15.93 8.84 5.77
C THR A 12 -15.61 9.08 4.31
N TRP A 13 -14.49 9.72 4.09
CA TRP A 13 -13.96 10.02 2.77
C TRP A 13 -12.93 8.96 2.39
N THR A 14 -12.98 8.51 1.16
CA THR A 14 -11.91 7.69 0.58
C THR A 14 -11.16 8.52 -0.42
N SER A 15 -9.85 8.55 -0.31
CA SER A 15 -8.98 9.27 -1.24
C SER A 15 -7.80 8.41 -1.64
N THR A 16 -7.27 8.68 -2.84
CA THR A 16 -6.08 8.02 -3.36
C THR A 16 -4.97 9.05 -3.48
N HIS A 17 -3.84 8.80 -2.85
CA HIS A 17 -2.68 9.68 -2.95
C HIS A 17 -2.10 9.62 -4.37
N ALA A 18 -2.06 10.76 -5.05
CA ALA A 18 -1.76 10.83 -6.48
C ALA A 18 -0.40 10.26 -6.90
N LYS A 19 0.61 10.36 -6.03
CA LYS A 19 1.97 9.88 -6.35
C LYS A 19 2.18 8.39 -6.04
N SER A 20 1.63 7.91 -4.90
CA SER A 20 1.89 6.54 -4.45
C SER A 20 0.76 5.56 -4.74
N GLY A 21 -0.40 6.03 -5.19
CA GLY A 21 -1.58 5.19 -5.38
C GLY A 21 -2.19 4.64 -4.09
N LYS A 22 -1.66 4.99 -2.91
CA LYS A 22 -2.19 4.54 -1.63
C LYS A 22 -3.59 5.10 -1.39
N GLU A 23 -4.52 4.22 -1.01
CA GLU A 23 -5.85 4.60 -0.58
C GLU A 23 -5.87 4.90 0.92
N THR A 24 -6.52 6.00 1.29
CA THR A 24 -6.76 6.36 2.67
C THR A 24 -8.24 6.53 2.94
N LYS A 25 -8.65 6.26 4.17
CA LYS A 25 -10.01 6.53 4.66
C LYS A 25 -9.90 7.53 5.80
N LEU A 26 -10.64 8.62 5.66
CA LEU A 26 -10.71 9.68 6.63
C LEU A 26 -12.14 9.83 7.12
N THR A 27 -12.35 9.62 8.41
CA THR A 27 -13.58 10.03 9.06
C THR A 27 -13.43 11.46 9.54
N SER A 28 -14.35 12.32 9.13
CA SER A 28 -14.32 13.73 9.46
C SER A 28 -15.68 14.24 9.92
N TYR A 29 -15.63 15.33 10.64
CA TYR A 29 -16.76 16.13 11.07
C TYR A 29 -16.57 17.54 10.56
N HIS A 30 -17.60 18.09 9.90
CA HIS A 30 -17.63 19.44 9.38
C HIS A 30 -18.78 20.20 10.01
N SER A 31 -18.58 21.47 10.33
CA SER A 31 -19.64 22.40 10.73
C SER A 31 -19.64 23.59 9.81
N PHE A 32 -20.81 24.07 9.47
CA PHE A 32 -21.01 25.27 8.65
C PHE A 32 -22.08 26.17 9.25
N GLU A 33 -21.79 27.45 9.26
CA GLU A 33 -22.76 28.51 9.60
C GLU A 33 -23.15 29.23 8.33
N PHE A 34 -24.44 29.51 8.20
CA PHE A 34 -25.00 30.18 7.02
C PHE A 34 -25.66 31.49 7.38
N LYS A 35 -25.47 32.48 6.52
CA LYS A 35 -26.23 33.71 6.51
C LYS A 35 -26.56 34.08 5.07
N ASP A 36 -27.82 34.41 4.81
CA ASP A 36 -28.33 34.78 3.48
C ASP A 36 -27.97 33.77 2.38
N GLY A 37 -28.02 32.44 2.71
CA GLY A 37 -27.73 31.35 1.81
C GLY A 37 -26.23 31.13 1.52
N LYS A 38 -25.35 31.81 2.23
CA LYS A 38 -23.89 31.70 2.07
C LYS A 38 -23.25 31.17 3.35
N ILE A 39 -22.20 30.35 3.20
CA ILE A 39 -21.35 29.93 4.33
C ILE A 39 -20.59 31.19 4.80
N ILE A 40 -20.70 31.49 6.09
CA ILE A 40 -20.00 32.61 6.74
C ILE A 40 -18.92 32.14 7.70
N SER A 41 -19.02 30.88 8.16
CA SER A 41 -18.05 30.24 9.05
C SER A 41 -18.10 28.73 8.85
N GLY A 42 -16.99 28.05 9.11
CA GLY A 42 -16.91 26.60 9.08
C GLY A 42 -15.72 26.10 9.87
N GLY A 43 -15.80 24.85 10.28
CA GLY A 43 -14.73 24.15 10.97
C GLY A 43 -14.68 22.69 10.55
N ASP A 44 -13.47 22.17 10.42
CA ASP A 44 -13.21 20.78 10.06
C ASP A 44 -12.44 20.12 11.18
N TRP A 45 -12.87 18.92 11.54
CA TRP A 45 -12.17 18.05 12.50
C TRP A 45 -11.94 16.71 11.86
N PHE A 46 -10.70 16.28 11.78
CA PHE A 46 -10.29 15.01 11.21
C PHE A 46 -8.95 14.54 11.80
N ASP A 47 -8.70 13.24 11.71
CA ASP A 47 -7.45 12.64 12.15
C ASP A 47 -6.35 12.82 11.09
N LEU A 48 -5.69 13.97 11.12
CA LEU A 48 -4.53 14.23 10.26
C LEU A 48 -3.38 13.27 10.54
N GLY A 49 -3.15 12.90 11.80
CA GLY A 49 -2.10 11.97 12.19
C GLY A 49 -2.30 10.59 11.57
N GLY A 50 -3.52 10.08 11.59
CA GLY A 50 -3.87 8.83 10.95
C GLY A 50 -3.66 8.85 9.43
N ILE A 51 -4.01 9.96 8.76
CA ILE A 51 -3.76 10.11 7.32
C ILE A 51 -2.26 10.11 7.03
N MET A 52 -1.50 10.93 7.74
CA MET A 52 -0.06 11.04 7.53
C MET A 52 0.63 9.70 7.76
N ASN A 53 0.27 8.97 8.83
CA ASN A 53 0.82 7.64 9.10
C ASN A 53 0.45 6.63 8.02
N ALA A 54 -0.76 6.70 7.46
CA ALA A 54 -1.18 5.82 6.36
C ALA A 54 -0.42 6.09 5.05
N LEU A 55 0.02 7.32 4.83
CA LEU A 55 0.74 7.73 3.61
C LEU A 55 2.26 7.58 3.72
N LEU A 56 2.81 7.70 4.93
CA LEU A 56 4.25 7.55 5.14
C LEU A 56 4.69 6.10 4.92
N PRO A 57 5.92 5.88 4.40
CA PRO A 57 6.53 4.57 4.40
C PRO A 57 6.60 4.02 5.83
N GLN A 58 6.34 2.74 5.99
CA GLN A 58 6.51 2.07 7.28
C GLN A 58 7.97 2.18 7.72
N SER A 59 8.21 2.76 8.89
CA SER A 59 9.55 2.79 9.48
C SER A 59 9.84 1.48 10.20
N LEU A 60 11.07 0.98 10.07
CA LEU A 60 11.52 -0.18 10.83
C LEU A 60 11.60 0.16 12.30
N LYS A 61 10.94 -0.64 13.13
CA LYS A 61 10.99 -0.57 14.59
C LYS A 61 11.16 -1.96 15.16
N LYS A 62 11.56 -2.06 16.42
CA LYS A 62 11.60 -3.35 17.12
C LYS A 62 10.28 -4.10 16.98
N GLY A 63 10.34 -5.35 16.57
CA GLY A 63 9.18 -6.20 16.29
C GLY A 63 8.65 -6.11 14.85
N SER A 64 9.09 -5.16 14.03
CA SER A 64 8.78 -5.19 12.59
C SER A 64 9.33 -6.46 11.96
N LEU A 65 8.59 -7.00 11.01
CA LEU A 65 9.00 -8.19 10.26
C LEU A 65 9.32 -7.81 8.82
N LEU A 66 10.43 -8.32 8.31
CA LEU A 66 10.94 -8.08 6.96
C LEU A 66 10.92 -9.37 6.17
N GLY A 67 10.17 -9.43 5.09
CA GLY A 67 10.32 -10.45 4.06
C GLY A 67 11.27 -9.96 2.97
N LEU A 68 12.46 -10.53 2.89
CA LEU A 68 13.44 -10.22 1.85
C LEU A 68 13.31 -11.22 0.71
N HIS A 69 12.93 -10.73 -0.46
CA HIS A 69 12.82 -11.52 -1.68
C HIS A 69 13.95 -11.20 -2.64
N SER A 70 14.59 -12.21 -3.21
CA SER A 70 15.49 -12.06 -4.34
C SER A 70 14.86 -12.67 -5.58
N PHE A 71 14.90 -11.96 -6.71
CA PHE A 71 14.27 -12.35 -7.95
C PHE A 71 15.26 -12.86 -8.99
N LYS A 72 14.85 -13.87 -9.74
CA LYS A 72 15.43 -14.18 -11.05
C LYS A 72 14.38 -13.81 -12.09
N VAL A 73 14.60 -12.68 -12.77
CA VAL A 73 13.68 -12.13 -13.77
C VAL A 73 14.10 -12.58 -15.17
N LYS A 74 13.13 -13.02 -15.99
CA LYS A 74 13.29 -13.29 -17.41
C LYS A 74 12.30 -12.42 -18.19
N LEU A 75 12.79 -11.33 -18.76
CA LEU A 75 11.98 -10.41 -19.55
C LEU A 75 11.52 -11.04 -20.87
N LYS A 76 10.34 -10.66 -21.33
CA LYS A 76 9.86 -11.02 -22.68
C LYS A 76 10.62 -10.25 -23.75
N LYS A 77 10.61 -10.79 -24.97
CA LYS A 77 11.26 -10.15 -26.11
C LYS A 77 10.72 -8.73 -26.32
N GLY A 78 11.61 -7.76 -26.38
CA GLY A 78 11.29 -6.35 -26.58
C GLY A 78 10.89 -5.58 -25.32
N VAL A 79 10.87 -6.21 -24.16
CA VAL A 79 10.65 -5.55 -22.87
C VAL A 79 12.01 -5.18 -22.26
N THR A 80 12.12 -3.94 -21.76
CA THR A 80 13.31 -3.45 -21.06
C THR A 80 13.16 -3.64 -19.53
N SER A 81 14.28 -3.61 -18.80
CA SER A 81 14.28 -3.62 -17.31
C SER A 81 13.47 -2.44 -16.79
N ASP A 82 13.69 -1.23 -17.33
CA ASP A 82 12.99 -0.01 -16.91
C ASP A 82 11.46 -0.15 -17.02
N GLN A 83 10.96 -0.80 -18.09
CA GLN A 83 9.52 -1.05 -18.25
C GLN A 83 8.98 -2.00 -17.18
N PHE A 84 9.73 -3.05 -16.88
CA PHE A 84 9.38 -4.01 -15.83
C PHE A 84 9.39 -3.34 -14.46
N GLU A 85 10.44 -2.60 -14.13
CA GLU A 85 10.60 -1.88 -12.86
C GLU A 85 9.55 -0.78 -12.69
N ALA A 86 9.27 -0.02 -13.74
CA ALA A 86 8.24 1.02 -13.72
C ALA A 86 6.85 0.42 -13.45
N TYR A 87 6.51 -0.72 -14.08
CA TYR A 87 5.24 -1.40 -13.79
C TYR A 87 5.20 -1.92 -12.36
N PHE A 88 6.29 -2.51 -11.90
CA PHE A 88 6.42 -3.04 -10.55
C PHE A 88 6.20 -1.93 -9.52
N THR A 89 6.88 -0.80 -9.68
CA THR A 89 6.85 0.32 -8.73
C THR A 89 5.55 1.13 -8.80
N ASN A 90 5.03 1.38 -10.01
CA ASN A 90 3.91 2.30 -10.18
C ASN A 90 2.54 1.60 -10.21
N THR A 91 2.51 0.28 -10.36
CA THR A 91 1.26 -0.49 -10.49
C THR A 91 1.16 -1.60 -9.45
N LEU A 92 2.15 -2.51 -9.38
CA LEU A 92 2.08 -3.67 -8.51
C LEU A 92 2.18 -3.26 -7.03
N ILE A 93 3.21 -2.52 -6.64
CA ILE A 93 3.42 -2.13 -5.25
C ILE A 93 2.21 -1.41 -4.68
N PRO A 94 1.66 -0.33 -5.29
CA PRO A 94 0.48 0.33 -4.75
C PRO A 94 -0.74 -0.58 -4.63
N ALA A 95 -0.96 -1.48 -5.59
CA ALA A 95 -2.08 -2.41 -5.54
C ALA A 95 -1.96 -3.41 -4.37
N TYR A 96 -0.76 -3.91 -4.13
CA TYR A 96 -0.49 -4.83 -3.03
C TYR A 96 -0.56 -4.11 -1.68
N GLU A 97 0.02 -2.92 -1.52
CA GLU A 97 -0.07 -2.14 -0.28
C GLU A 97 -1.53 -1.77 0.07
N ASN A 98 -2.37 -1.52 -0.93
CA ASN A 98 -3.80 -1.30 -0.71
C ASN A 98 -4.55 -2.58 -0.29
N ALA A 99 -4.09 -3.74 -0.77
CA ALA A 99 -4.67 -5.03 -0.42
C ALA A 99 -4.23 -5.55 0.95
N TYR A 100 -2.98 -5.30 1.31
CA TYR A 100 -2.32 -5.76 2.54
C TYR A 100 -2.05 -4.57 3.47
N ARG A 101 -3.05 -4.21 4.28
CA ARG A 101 -2.93 -3.08 5.21
C ARG A 101 -1.90 -3.36 6.30
N GLY A 102 -1.10 -2.35 6.64
CA GLY A 102 0.00 -2.49 7.59
C GLY A 102 1.24 -3.14 6.98
N VAL A 103 1.30 -3.18 5.64
CA VAL A 103 2.43 -3.68 4.87
C VAL A 103 2.96 -2.57 3.95
N SER A 104 4.27 -2.46 3.85
CA SER A 104 4.94 -1.63 2.84
C SER A 104 5.86 -2.51 1.98
N LEU A 105 5.91 -2.20 0.70
CA LEU A 105 6.73 -2.92 -0.27
C LEU A 105 7.73 -1.99 -0.93
N HIS A 106 8.95 -2.49 -1.14
CA HIS A 106 9.99 -1.76 -1.86
C HIS A 106 10.66 -2.67 -2.85
N LEU A 107 10.74 -2.23 -4.12
CA LEU A 107 11.62 -2.85 -5.09
C LEU A 107 13.06 -2.47 -4.74
N ILE A 108 13.95 -3.44 -4.75
CA ILE A 108 15.36 -3.27 -4.43
C ILE A 108 16.24 -3.89 -5.52
N GLU A 109 17.47 -3.42 -5.64
CA GLU A 109 18.49 -4.00 -6.51
C GLU A 109 19.72 -4.38 -5.70
N GLY A 110 20.28 -5.53 -5.98
CA GLY A 110 21.53 -5.99 -5.40
C GLY A 110 22.73 -5.22 -5.96
N LEU A 111 23.36 -4.39 -5.14
CA LEU A 111 24.51 -3.56 -5.57
C LEU A 111 25.85 -4.30 -5.45
N ARG A 112 25.93 -5.32 -4.57
CA ARG A 112 27.17 -6.05 -4.26
C ARG A 112 26.87 -7.49 -3.90
N GLY A 113 27.91 -8.34 -3.93
CA GLY A 113 27.84 -9.73 -3.52
C GLY A 113 27.16 -10.62 -4.57
N GLN A 114 26.66 -11.78 -4.14
CA GLN A 114 26.08 -12.81 -5.02
C GLN A 114 24.82 -12.39 -5.77
N TYR A 115 24.11 -11.36 -5.29
CA TYR A 115 22.88 -10.87 -5.89
C TYR A 115 23.08 -9.54 -6.65
N LYS A 116 24.34 -9.17 -6.96
CA LYS A 116 24.62 -7.94 -7.73
C LYS A 116 23.88 -7.95 -9.06
N GLY A 117 23.12 -6.88 -9.32
CA GLY A 117 22.31 -6.69 -10.53
C GLY A 117 20.99 -7.48 -10.53
N ASN A 118 20.69 -8.23 -9.47
CA ASN A 118 19.39 -8.87 -9.34
C ASN A 118 18.41 -7.92 -8.69
N LEU A 119 17.18 -7.92 -9.20
CA LEU A 119 16.08 -7.27 -8.50
C LEU A 119 15.64 -8.10 -7.30
N GLY A 120 15.01 -7.45 -6.36
CA GLY A 120 14.38 -8.08 -5.21
C GLY A 120 13.25 -7.22 -4.68
N MET A 121 12.57 -7.68 -3.65
CA MET A 121 11.52 -6.95 -2.98
C MET A 121 11.64 -7.09 -1.47
N VAL A 122 11.42 -6.02 -0.77
CA VAL A 122 11.26 -6.02 0.68
C VAL A 122 9.79 -5.86 1.01
N TRP A 123 9.25 -6.79 1.77
CA TRP A 123 7.98 -6.66 2.46
C TRP A 123 8.26 -6.21 3.90
N ILE A 124 7.65 -5.14 4.34
CA ILE A 124 7.74 -4.67 5.72
C ILE A 124 6.36 -4.79 6.33
N PHE A 125 6.21 -5.64 7.34
CA PHE A 125 5.01 -5.75 8.16
C PHE A 125 5.23 -4.98 9.46
N GLU A 126 4.22 -4.24 9.91
CA GLU A 126 4.30 -3.49 11.17
C GLU A 126 4.64 -4.38 12.36
N SER A 127 4.12 -5.60 12.35
CA SER A 127 4.37 -6.62 13.38
C SER A 127 4.05 -8.02 12.86
N ASN A 128 4.37 -9.02 13.67
CA ASN A 128 4.04 -10.41 13.40
C ASN A 128 2.51 -10.66 13.36
N GLU A 129 1.76 -9.94 14.18
CA GLU A 129 0.30 -10.00 14.20
C GLU A 129 -0.28 -9.51 12.86
N VAL A 130 0.26 -8.43 12.29
CA VAL A 130 -0.15 -7.93 10.97
C VAL A 130 0.17 -8.95 9.88
N ARG A 131 1.35 -9.57 9.92
CA ARG A 131 1.72 -10.65 8.98
C ARG A 131 0.72 -11.81 9.06
N ASN A 132 0.32 -12.20 10.27
CA ASN A 132 -0.57 -13.33 10.50
C ASN A 132 -2.04 -13.07 10.08
N LEU A 133 -2.41 -11.83 9.74
CA LEU A 133 -3.69 -11.55 9.08
C LEU A 133 -3.72 -12.07 7.63
N TYR A 134 -2.57 -12.26 7.02
CA TYR A 134 -2.45 -12.55 5.58
C TYR A 134 -1.78 -13.88 5.26
N PHE A 135 -1.03 -14.43 6.21
CA PHE A 135 -0.32 -15.70 6.04
C PHE A 135 -0.50 -16.56 7.29
N ASP A 136 -0.80 -17.82 7.09
CA ASP A 136 -0.94 -18.79 8.19
C ASP A 136 0.43 -19.28 8.71
N ASN A 137 0.40 -20.19 9.68
CA ASN A 137 1.61 -20.76 10.26
C ASN A 137 2.38 -21.70 9.31
N ASN A 138 1.78 -22.09 8.18
CA ASN A 138 2.42 -22.89 7.13
C ASN A 138 2.88 -21.99 5.96
N GLU A 139 2.96 -20.68 6.17
CA GLU A 139 3.35 -19.67 5.18
C GLU A 139 2.40 -19.60 3.97
N GLN A 140 1.18 -20.19 4.09
CA GLN A 140 0.19 -20.11 3.05
C GLN A 140 -0.61 -18.81 3.17
N SER A 141 -0.88 -18.17 2.03
CA SER A 141 -1.67 -16.94 2.02
C SER A 141 -3.12 -17.21 2.43
N ILE A 142 -3.61 -16.42 3.39
CA ILE A 142 -5.02 -16.39 3.78
C ILE A 142 -5.80 -15.69 2.67
N PRO A 143 -6.88 -16.30 2.13
CA PRO A 143 -7.60 -15.72 0.99
C PRO A 143 -8.18 -14.35 1.30
N LEU A 144 -7.80 -13.34 0.54
CA LEU A 144 -8.43 -12.03 0.53
C LEU A 144 -9.86 -12.11 -0.05
N ASN A 145 -10.67 -11.08 0.15
CA ASN A 145 -12.01 -11.02 -0.43
C ASN A 145 -11.96 -11.09 -1.97
N LYS A 146 -13.08 -11.49 -2.59
CA LYS A 146 -13.17 -11.76 -4.04
C LYS A 146 -12.78 -10.56 -4.90
N GLU A 147 -13.19 -9.36 -4.51
CA GLU A 147 -12.91 -8.13 -5.27
C GLU A 147 -11.41 -7.80 -5.25
N THR A 148 -10.79 -7.84 -4.07
CA THR A 148 -9.35 -7.59 -3.91
C THR A 148 -8.53 -8.61 -4.68
N ARG A 149 -8.90 -9.91 -4.62
CA ARG A 149 -8.22 -10.95 -5.41
C ARG A 149 -8.32 -10.72 -6.91
N ALA A 150 -9.47 -10.26 -7.41
CA ALA A 150 -9.64 -9.96 -8.82
C ALA A 150 -8.77 -8.78 -9.26
N LYS A 151 -8.66 -7.73 -8.42
CA LYS A 151 -7.76 -6.60 -8.68
C LYS A 151 -6.30 -7.04 -8.72
N LEU A 152 -5.83 -7.79 -7.71
CA LEU A 152 -4.45 -8.28 -7.67
C LEU A 152 -4.15 -9.21 -8.86
N LYS A 153 -5.07 -10.11 -9.19
CA LYS A 153 -4.89 -10.96 -10.38
C LYS A 153 -4.71 -10.15 -11.66
N SER A 154 -5.48 -9.09 -11.86
CA SER A 154 -5.32 -8.21 -13.02
C SER A 154 -3.94 -7.56 -13.08
N VAL A 155 -3.41 -7.15 -11.92
CA VAL A 155 -2.07 -6.57 -11.81
C VAL A 155 -0.99 -7.63 -12.10
N ASP A 156 -1.12 -8.82 -11.54
CA ASP A 156 -0.19 -9.93 -11.78
C ASP A 156 -0.19 -10.36 -13.25
N ASP A 157 -1.37 -10.45 -13.87
CA ASP A 157 -1.52 -10.74 -15.31
C ASP A 157 -0.86 -9.64 -16.17
N GLY A 158 -0.89 -8.39 -15.71
CA GLY A 158 -0.20 -7.26 -16.35
C GLY A 158 1.32 -7.40 -16.29
N LEU A 159 1.87 -7.71 -15.11
CA LEU A 159 3.30 -7.94 -14.93
C LEU A 159 3.77 -9.18 -15.72
N ALA A 160 2.96 -10.24 -15.77
CA ALA A 160 3.26 -11.45 -16.54
C ALA A 160 3.36 -11.21 -18.06
N LYS A 161 2.80 -10.11 -18.58
CA LYS A 161 3.00 -9.69 -19.98
C LYS A 161 4.41 -9.13 -20.24
N LEU A 162 5.08 -8.64 -19.19
CA LEU A 162 6.41 -8.05 -19.29
C LEU A 162 7.52 -9.09 -19.07
N GLY A 163 7.29 -10.07 -18.22
CA GLY A 163 8.30 -11.09 -17.89
C GLY A 163 7.75 -12.19 -17.00
N THR A 164 8.65 -13.09 -16.66
CA THR A 164 8.44 -14.11 -15.61
C THR A 164 9.53 -13.97 -14.57
N TRP A 165 9.24 -14.34 -13.33
CA TRP A 165 10.23 -14.32 -12.26
C TRP A 165 10.03 -15.51 -11.32
N THR A 166 11.11 -15.89 -10.66
CA THR A 166 11.08 -16.77 -9.51
C THR A 166 11.66 -16.03 -8.33
N SER A 167 11.15 -16.30 -7.14
CA SER A 167 11.57 -15.64 -5.92
C SER A 167 12.04 -16.67 -4.89
N ASN A 168 13.15 -16.35 -4.23
CA ASN A 168 13.52 -16.94 -2.94
C ASN A 168 13.35 -15.87 -1.88
N TYR A 169 12.83 -16.22 -0.71
CA TYR A 169 12.63 -15.26 0.35
C TYR A 169 13.11 -15.78 1.71
N THR A 170 13.34 -14.84 2.62
CA THR A 170 13.64 -15.11 4.02
C THR A 170 13.00 -14.03 4.87
N ASP A 171 12.31 -14.44 5.94
CA ASP A 171 11.73 -13.54 6.91
C ASP A 171 12.72 -13.22 8.03
N TRP A 172 12.73 -11.94 8.42
CA TRP A 172 13.60 -11.38 9.46
C TRP A 172 12.76 -10.57 10.44
N SER A 173 13.05 -10.66 11.72
CA SER A 173 12.48 -9.81 12.76
C SER A 173 13.50 -8.75 13.19
N VAL A 174 13.05 -7.50 13.29
CA VAL A 174 13.85 -6.40 13.83
C VAL A 174 13.94 -6.54 15.34
N GLN A 175 15.17 -6.61 15.89
CA GLN A 175 15.45 -6.80 17.31
C GLN A 175 15.61 -5.47 18.06
#